data_1a9da87be221bf339d87acf3a4eea930
#
_entry.id   1a9da87be221bf339d87acf3a4eea930
#
_cell.length_a   1.000
_cell.length_b   1.000
_cell.length_c   1.000
_cell.angle_alpha   90.00
_cell.angle_beta   90.00
_cell.angle_gamma   90.00
#
_symmetry.space_group_name_H-M   'P 1'
#
loop_
_entity.id
_entity.type
_entity.pdbx_description
1 polymer ?
#
loop_
_entity_poly.entity_id
_entity_poly.type
_entity_poly.pdbx_seq_one_letter_code
_entity_poly.pdbx_strand_id
1 'polypeptide(L)'
;MKKEVFDFYDRTSLKSYNLDKTMQDQLNALGSLDVFTRKHCENVAAITCRLCEYLHCSKSFTEYCTICAYLHDIGKIFIPSNILQKPGKLTDEEYAVIKTHTTIGYDMCMKDPKLRPYAAGPWYHHEALNGTGYPRGLTKKDIPYEGQIIRVADEYDALVSKRQYKSHIGISDTLKILIENSKPNEPINSSAVLLEMANNAKLGKNNPAIVKVLIKVVIDDIYYEISCAQDYVDYLDENIKRLEKVQKYYNKMMKSTTEDKRNYYLEYMKIYLENGETVGNFFTVYENYKSTYKLRKDKIDTLYNEIKVIKKLKL
;
A
#
# COMPACT_ATOMS: atom_id res chain seq x y z
N MET A 1 11.14 -23.75 1.65
CA MET A 1 10.86 -22.66 0.69
C MET A 1 11.18 -21.34 1.38
N LYS A 2 12.06 -20.50 0.80
CA LYS A 2 12.31 -19.15 1.33
C LYS A 2 10.99 -18.37 1.20
N LYS A 3 10.48 -17.80 2.32
CA LYS A 3 9.42 -16.82 2.28
C LYS A 3 9.90 -15.67 1.38
N GLU A 4 9.38 -15.56 0.18
CA GLU A 4 9.49 -14.33 -0.58
C GLU A 4 8.68 -13.30 0.17
N VAL A 5 9.39 -12.36 0.80
CA VAL A 5 8.76 -11.16 1.34
C VAL A 5 8.22 -10.41 0.12
N PHE A 6 6.89 -10.17 0.11
CA PHE A 6 6.27 -9.37 -0.93
C PHE A 6 6.94 -8.01 -0.95
N ASP A 7 7.64 -7.75 -2.03
CA ASP A 7 8.16 -6.45 -2.37
C ASP A 7 7.30 -5.89 -3.50
N PHE A 8 6.57 -4.81 -3.22
CA PHE A 8 5.76 -4.12 -4.21
C PHE A 8 6.59 -3.74 -5.44
N TYR A 9 7.89 -3.45 -5.25
CA TYR A 9 8.84 -3.17 -6.32
C TYR A 9 9.15 -4.38 -7.21
N ASP A 10 8.98 -5.62 -6.73
CA ASP A 10 9.19 -6.83 -7.55
C ASP A 10 8.16 -6.99 -8.67
N ARG A 11 6.98 -6.36 -8.54
CA ARG A 11 5.93 -6.40 -9.55
C ARG A 11 5.99 -5.25 -10.56
N THR A 12 6.93 -4.34 -10.40
CA THR A 12 7.14 -3.21 -11.30
C THR A 12 8.54 -3.26 -11.89
N SER A 13 8.74 -2.65 -13.04
CA SER A 13 10.08 -2.49 -13.61
C SER A 13 10.98 -1.52 -12.82
N LEU A 14 10.54 -1.01 -11.66
CA LEU A 14 11.29 -0.08 -10.81
C LEU A 14 12.67 -0.59 -10.37
N LYS A 15 12.83 -1.91 -10.18
CA LYS A 15 14.14 -2.52 -9.87
C LYS A 15 15.20 -2.30 -10.95
N SER A 16 14.78 -2.08 -12.18
CA SER A 16 15.70 -1.84 -13.30
C SER A 16 16.12 -0.38 -13.45
N TYR A 17 15.55 0.52 -12.64
CA TYR A 17 15.90 1.94 -12.69
C TYR A 17 17.13 2.20 -11.85
N ASN A 18 18.25 2.36 -12.54
CA ASN A 18 19.46 2.88 -11.96
C ASN A 18 19.29 4.40 -11.77
N LEU A 19 18.56 4.79 -10.69
CA LEU A 19 18.42 6.20 -10.36
C LEU A 19 19.80 6.80 -10.16
N ASP A 20 20.13 7.83 -10.95
CA ASP A 20 21.38 8.57 -10.80
C ASP A 20 21.54 8.97 -9.32
N LYS A 21 22.77 8.88 -8.81
CA LYS A 21 23.12 9.24 -7.43
C LYS A 21 22.59 10.63 -7.04
N THR A 22 22.55 11.56 -7.99
CA THR A 22 22.00 12.91 -7.77
C THR A 22 20.49 12.88 -7.45
N MET A 23 19.71 12.03 -8.13
CA MET A 23 18.29 11.86 -7.81
C MET A 23 18.11 11.17 -6.45
N GLN A 24 18.94 10.18 -6.14
CA GLN A 24 18.93 9.54 -4.83
C GLN A 24 19.25 10.53 -3.71
N ASP A 25 20.20 11.44 -3.92
CA ASP A 25 20.53 12.49 -2.95
C ASP A 25 19.36 13.47 -2.74
N GLN A 26 18.62 13.85 -3.80
CA GLN A 26 17.43 14.69 -3.70
C GLN A 26 16.27 13.97 -2.98
N LEU A 27 16.06 12.68 -3.26
CA LEU A 27 15.07 11.86 -2.56
C LEU A 27 15.44 11.67 -1.08
N ASN A 28 16.71 11.54 -0.76
CA ASN A 28 17.20 11.50 0.63
C ASN A 28 16.96 12.84 1.35
N ALA A 29 17.11 13.99 0.67
CA ALA A 29 16.78 15.30 1.21
C ALA A 29 15.29 15.43 1.55
N LEU A 30 14.38 14.92 0.69
CA LEU A 30 12.94 14.83 1.00
C LEU A 30 12.69 13.99 2.26
N GLY A 31 13.36 12.83 2.36
CA GLY A 31 13.24 11.93 3.52
C GLY A 31 13.79 12.50 4.82
N SER A 32 14.73 13.45 4.76
CA SER A 32 15.27 14.11 5.96
C SER A 32 14.31 15.14 6.57
N LEU A 33 13.39 15.65 5.77
CA LEU A 33 12.39 16.64 6.23
C LEU A 33 11.15 15.98 6.82
N ASP A 34 10.66 14.95 6.15
CA ASP A 34 9.44 14.24 6.55
C ASP A 34 9.43 12.82 5.93
N VAL A 35 9.48 11.81 6.81
CA VAL A 35 9.43 10.39 6.41
C VAL A 35 8.14 10.07 5.65
N PHE A 36 7.04 10.74 5.98
CA PHE A 36 5.74 10.52 5.33
C PHE A 36 5.73 11.04 3.89
N THR A 37 6.28 12.23 3.66
CA THR A 37 6.42 12.80 2.30
C THR A 37 7.28 11.91 1.42
N ARG A 38 8.40 11.39 1.95
CA ARG A 38 9.22 10.43 1.22
C ARG A 38 8.44 9.18 0.83
N LYS A 39 7.75 8.56 1.80
CA LYS A 39 6.96 7.34 1.55
C LYS A 39 5.85 7.58 0.54
N HIS A 40 5.19 8.75 0.62
CA HIS A 40 4.21 9.19 -0.36
C HIS A 40 4.82 9.28 -1.77
N CYS A 41 5.97 9.93 -1.94
CA CYS A 41 6.64 10.03 -3.25
C CYS A 41 7.00 8.64 -3.81
N GLU A 42 7.50 7.73 -2.97
CA GLU A 42 7.79 6.34 -3.35
C GLU A 42 6.52 5.61 -3.82
N ASN A 43 5.43 5.72 -3.07
CA ASN A 43 4.15 5.09 -3.40
C ASN A 43 3.58 5.65 -4.72
N VAL A 44 3.56 6.99 -4.88
CA VAL A 44 3.06 7.64 -6.09
C VAL A 44 3.88 7.24 -7.31
N ALA A 45 5.21 7.14 -7.19
CA ALA A 45 6.07 6.66 -8.26
C ALA A 45 5.79 5.20 -8.63
N ALA A 46 5.60 4.34 -7.64
CA ALA A 46 5.27 2.93 -7.86
C ALA A 46 3.90 2.77 -8.55
N ILE A 47 2.87 3.50 -8.10
CA ILE A 47 1.55 3.49 -8.73
C ILE A 47 1.63 4.04 -10.16
N THR A 48 2.38 5.14 -10.38
CA THR A 48 2.60 5.74 -11.71
C THR A 48 3.24 4.74 -12.67
N CYS A 49 4.30 4.04 -12.25
CA CYS A 49 4.95 3.00 -13.04
C CYS A 49 3.95 1.93 -13.48
N ARG A 50 3.17 1.40 -12.56
CA ARG A 50 2.16 0.38 -12.86
C ARG A 50 1.04 0.89 -13.76
N LEU A 51 0.59 2.14 -13.57
CA LEU A 51 -0.37 2.76 -14.48
C LEU A 51 0.18 2.83 -15.91
N CYS A 52 1.44 3.24 -16.08
CA CYS A 52 2.09 3.28 -17.39
C CYS A 52 2.21 1.88 -18.01
N GLU A 53 2.55 0.85 -17.26
CA GLU A 53 2.61 -0.54 -17.72
C GLU A 53 1.23 -1.04 -18.22
N TYR A 54 0.16 -0.81 -17.44
CA TYR A 54 -1.21 -1.18 -17.81
C TYR A 54 -1.79 -0.33 -18.95
N LEU A 55 -1.27 0.87 -19.15
CA LEU A 55 -1.57 1.74 -20.30
C LEU A 55 -0.74 1.39 -21.54
N HIS A 56 0.13 0.38 -21.43
CA HIS A 56 1.04 -0.06 -22.50
C HIS A 56 1.95 1.07 -23.01
N CYS A 57 2.40 1.95 -22.12
CA CYS A 57 3.37 2.97 -22.43
C CYS A 57 4.74 2.36 -22.79
N SER A 58 5.54 3.10 -23.60
CA SER A 58 6.91 2.66 -23.87
C SER A 58 7.76 2.64 -22.60
N LYS A 59 8.79 1.80 -22.56
CA LYS A 59 9.69 1.71 -21.42
C LYS A 59 10.29 3.08 -21.05
N SER A 60 10.78 3.83 -22.04
CA SER A 60 11.36 5.16 -21.81
C SER A 60 10.36 6.17 -21.25
N PHE A 61 9.10 6.14 -21.70
CA PHE A 61 8.05 7.00 -21.14
C PHE A 61 7.68 6.58 -19.71
N THR A 62 7.63 5.27 -19.43
CA THR A 62 7.37 4.75 -18.09
C THR A 62 8.47 5.18 -17.11
N GLU A 63 9.74 5.07 -17.51
CA GLU A 63 10.89 5.55 -16.72
C GLU A 63 10.78 7.04 -16.44
N TYR A 64 10.60 7.84 -17.49
CA TYR A 64 10.44 9.28 -17.40
C TYR A 64 9.28 9.68 -16.44
N CYS A 65 8.10 9.09 -16.63
CA CYS A 65 6.91 9.38 -15.84
C CYS A 65 7.10 9.00 -14.37
N THR A 66 7.77 7.86 -14.10
CA THR A 66 8.08 7.39 -12.76
C THR A 66 9.02 8.35 -12.03
N ILE A 67 10.06 8.87 -12.71
CA ILE A 67 10.97 9.84 -12.13
C ILE A 67 10.26 11.17 -11.88
N CYS A 68 9.41 11.64 -12.81
CA CYS A 68 8.56 12.81 -12.59
C CYS A 68 7.69 12.65 -11.34
N ALA A 69 7.12 11.45 -11.14
CA ALA A 69 6.31 11.15 -9.95
C ALA A 69 7.12 11.15 -8.66
N TYR A 70 8.36 10.67 -8.67
CA TYR A 70 9.25 10.79 -7.50
C TYR A 70 9.49 12.25 -7.10
N LEU A 71 9.61 13.15 -8.08
CA LEU A 71 9.98 14.54 -7.86
C LEU A 71 8.77 15.48 -7.72
N HIS A 72 7.53 14.98 -7.83
CA HIS A 72 6.35 15.84 -7.88
C HIS A 72 6.24 16.80 -6.68
N ASP A 73 6.63 16.33 -5.52
CA ASP A 73 6.54 17.03 -4.24
C ASP A 73 7.87 17.64 -3.74
N ILE A 74 8.92 17.66 -4.57
CA ILE A 74 10.26 18.15 -4.15
C ILE A 74 10.24 19.57 -3.58
N GLY A 75 9.34 20.41 -4.04
CA GLY A 75 9.20 21.81 -3.55
C GLY A 75 8.70 21.90 -2.10
N LYS A 76 8.18 20.84 -1.50
CA LYS A 76 7.77 20.80 -0.08
C LYS A 76 8.94 21.02 0.88
N ILE A 77 10.17 20.84 0.43
CA ILE A 77 11.40 21.17 1.18
C ILE A 77 11.38 22.61 1.70
N PHE A 78 10.78 23.53 0.95
CA PHE A 78 10.73 24.96 1.28
C PHE A 78 9.40 25.41 1.90
N ILE A 79 8.48 24.48 2.14
CA ILE A 79 7.23 24.79 2.85
C ILE A 79 7.51 24.76 4.36
N PRO A 80 7.10 25.81 5.13
CA PRO A 80 7.31 25.84 6.57
C PRO A 80 6.71 24.61 7.25
N SER A 81 7.50 23.97 8.12
CA SER A 81 7.12 22.71 8.78
C SER A 81 5.86 22.85 9.66
N ASN A 82 5.66 24.00 10.29
CA ASN A 82 4.47 24.31 11.08
C ASN A 82 3.17 24.35 10.23
N ILE A 83 3.28 24.64 8.94
CA ILE A 83 2.15 24.57 8.00
C ILE A 83 2.02 23.14 7.44
N LEU A 84 3.14 22.55 7.00
CA LEU A 84 3.15 21.21 6.39
C LEU A 84 2.66 20.12 7.34
N GLN A 85 3.02 20.22 8.63
CA GLN A 85 2.70 19.24 9.68
C GLN A 85 1.59 19.72 10.61
N LYS A 86 0.82 20.75 10.22
CA LYS A 86 -0.25 21.29 11.07
C LYS A 86 -1.32 20.24 11.36
N PRO A 87 -1.59 19.93 12.63
CA PRO A 87 -2.71 19.08 12.97
C PRO A 87 -4.04 19.81 12.70
N GLY A 88 -4.91 19.26 11.87
CA GLY A 88 -6.22 19.79 11.57
C GLY A 88 -6.33 20.47 10.22
N LYS A 89 -7.34 21.36 10.09
CA LYS A 89 -7.60 22.06 8.81
C LYS A 89 -6.65 23.24 8.63
N LEU A 90 -6.16 23.41 7.42
CA LEU A 90 -5.42 24.59 6.99
C LEU A 90 -6.39 25.77 6.77
N THR A 91 -5.92 26.99 7.03
CA THR A 91 -6.62 28.21 6.54
C THR A 91 -6.41 28.36 5.04
N ASP A 92 -7.15 29.27 4.41
CA ASP A 92 -6.99 29.53 2.97
C ASP A 92 -5.59 30.08 2.65
N GLU A 93 -5.03 30.92 3.54
CA GLU A 93 -3.68 31.45 3.43
C GLU A 93 -2.62 30.35 3.56
N GLU A 94 -2.75 29.49 4.56
CA GLU A 94 -1.85 28.33 4.74
C GLU A 94 -1.91 27.37 3.54
N TYR A 95 -3.12 27.13 3.02
CA TYR A 95 -3.29 26.32 1.83
C TYR A 95 -2.68 26.99 0.59
N ALA A 96 -2.75 28.32 0.48
CA ALA A 96 -2.08 29.05 -0.58
C ALA A 96 -0.55 28.86 -0.50
N VAL A 97 0.04 28.87 0.71
CA VAL A 97 1.46 28.56 0.91
C VAL A 97 1.78 27.13 0.49
N ILE A 98 0.97 26.14 0.87
CA ILE A 98 1.18 24.76 0.42
C ILE A 98 1.20 24.65 -1.11
N LYS A 99 0.27 25.29 -1.80
CA LYS A 99 0.20 25.26 -3.28
C LYS A 99 1.48 25.73 -3.96
N THR A 100 2.29 26.57 -3.29
CA THR A 100 3.55 27.07 -3.88
C THR A 100 4.59 25.96 -4.09
N HIS A 101 4.46 24.78 -3.43
CA HIS A 101 5.41 23.68 -3.64
C HIS A 101 5.53 23.26 -5.11
N THR A 102 4.46 23.42 -5.90
CA THR A 102 4.48 23.10 -7.34
C THR A 102 5.40 24.00 -8.12
N THR A 103 5.30 25.32 -7.91
CA THR A 103 6.16 26.33 -8.58
C THR A 103 7.59 26.26 -8.05
N ILE A 104 7.77 26.11 -6.74
CA ILE A 104 9.09 25.95 -6.13
C ILE A 104 9.77 24.68 -6.68
N GLY A 105 9.06 23.55 -6.71
CA GLY A 105 9.59 22.28 -7.23
C GLY A 105 9.95 22.38 -8.73
N TYR A 106 9.11 23.03 -9.51
CA TYR A 106 9.42 23.32 -10.92
C TYR A 106 10.70 24.15 -11.06
N ASP A 107 10.83 25.24 -10.32
CA ASP A 107 12.01 26.11 -10.34
C ASP A 107 13.29 25.38 -9.91
N MET A 108 13.18 24.49 -8.91
CA MET A 108 14.29 23.63 -8.50
C MET A 108 14.74 22.73 -9.63
N CYS A 109 13.79 22.03 -10.29
CA CYS A 109 14.12 21.17 -11.41
C CYS A 109 14.73 21.96 -12.56
N MET A 110 14.20 23.14 -12.90
CA MET A 110 14.72 23.96 -13.99
C MET A 110 16.13 24.49 -13.76
N LYS A 111 16.53 24.69 -12.52
CA LYS A 111 17.90 25.15 -12.14
C LYS A 111 18.94 24.04 -12.22
N ASP A 112 18.55 22.80 -12.03
CA ASP A 112 19.45 21.64 -12.09
C ASP A 112 19.33 20.98 -13.50
N PRO A 113 20.42 20.98 -14.30
CA PRO A 113 20.39 20.34 -15.62
C PRO A 113 19.98 18.88 -15.62
N LYS A 114 20.26 18.15 -14.54
CA LYS A 114 19.88 16.72 -14.40
C LYS A 114 18.40 16.52 -14.08
N LEU A 115 17.81 17.43 -13.32
CA LEU A 115 16.40 17.37 -12.93
C LEU A 115 15.47 18.05 -13.93
N ARG A 116 16.00 18.98 -14.75
CA ARG A 116 15.25 19.75 -15.74
C ARG A 116 14.34 18.90 -16.64
N PRO A 117 14.75 17.73 -17.14
CA PRO A 117 13.86 16.88 -17.95
C PRO A 117 12.58 16.46 -17.22
N TYR A 118 12.60 16.41 -15.90
CA TYR A 118 11.53 15.89 -15.04
C TYR A 118 10.68 16.97 -14.37
N ALA A 119 10.87 18.22 -14.75
CA ALA A 119 10.13 19.38 -14.20
C ALA A 119 8.60 19.27 -14.40
N ALA A 120 8.13 18.40 -15.30
CA ALA A 120 6.72 18.12 -15.50
C ALA A 120 6.05 17.53 -14.23
N GLY A 121 6.75 16.77 -13.42
CA GLY A 121 6.24 16.20 -12.17
C GLY A 121 5.67 17.28 -11.23
N PRO A 122 6.51 18.15 -10.67
CA PRO A 122 6.03 19.22 -9.81
C PRO A 122 5.08 20.21 -10.53
N TRP A 123 5.22 20.42 -11.85
CA TRP A 123 4.49 21.45 -12.55
C TRP A 123 3.03 21.13 -12.86
N TYR A 124 2.67 19.84 -13.03
CA TYR A 124 1.36 19.45 -13.52
C TYR A 124 0.53 18.57 -12.61
N HIS A 125 1.10 17.96 -11.57
CA HIS A 125 0.40 16.92 -10.79
C HIS A 125 -0.86 17.41 -10.06
N HIS A 126 -0.98 18.71 -9.78
CA HIS A 126 -2.18 19.29 -9.18
C HIS A 126 -3.08 20.02 -10.19
N GLU A 127 -2.74 20.03 -11.49
CA GLU A 127 -3.64 20.54 -12.51
C GLU A 127 -4.81 19.57 -12.72
N ALA A 128 -6.04 20.10 -12.85
CA ALA A 128 -7.26 19.32 -13.08
C ALA A 128 -7.77 19.56 -14.49
N LEU A 129 -8.22 18.50 -15.19
CA LEU A 129 -8.61 18.58 -16.61
C LEU A 129 -9.73 19.59 -16.92
N ASN A 130 -10.52 19.95 -15.90
CA ASN A 130 -11.60 20.94 -15.98
C ASN A 130 -11.16 22.38 -15.61
N GLY A 131 -9.85 22.62 -15.42
CA GLY A 131 -9.31 23.94 -15.09
C GLY A 131 -9.43 24.37 -13.64
N THR A 132 -9.90 23.50 -12.73
CA THR A 132 -10.03 23.83 -11.29
C THR A 132 -8.78 23.52 -10.49
N GLY A 133 -7.71 23.05 -11.16
CA GLY A 133 -6.41 22.73 -10.53
C GLY A 133 -5.52 23.94 -10.32
N TYR A 134 -4.29 23.69 -9.92
CA TYR A 134 -3.26 24.71 -9.71
C TYR A 134 -1.88 24.19 -10.18
N PRO A 135 -0.87 25.03 -10.40
CA PRO A 135 -0.81 26.47 -10.12
C PRO A 135 -1.43 27.36 -11.19
N ARG A 136 -1.73 26.85 -12.40
CA ARG A 136 -2.12 27.64 -13.56
C ARG A 136 -3.59 27.50 -13.96
N GLY A 137 -4.31 26.51 -13.43
CA GLY A 137 -5.68 26.24 -13.81
C GLY A 137 -5.81 25.74 -15.27
N LEU A 138 -4.89 24.88 -15.68
CA LEU A 138 -4.85 24.35 -17.06
C LEU A 138 -6.01 23.41 -17.33
N THR A 139 -6.38 23.33 -18.59
CA THR A 139 -7.41 22.39 -19.08
C THR A 139 -6.76 21.15 -19.71
N LYS A 140 -7.59 20.14 -20.02
CA LYS A 140 -7.16 18.87 -20.62
C LYS A 140 -6.20 19.05 -21.82
N LYS A 141 -6.36 20.11 -22.60
CA LYS A 141 -5.55 20.39 -23.80
C LYS A 141 -4.09 20.69 -23.45
N ASP A 142 -3.89 21.32 -22.30
CA ASP A 142 -2.62 21.94 -21.90
C ASP A 142 -1.87 21.08 -20.90
N ILE A 143 -2.53 20.06 -20.30
CA ILE A 143 -1.93 19.15 -19.33
C ILE A 143 -1.36 17.94 -20.07
N PRO A 144 -0.03 17.74 -20.08
CA PRO A 144 0.60 16.60 -20.75
C PRO A 144 0.19 15.28 -20.07
N TYR A 145 0.38 14.17 -20.78
CA TYR A 145 -0.16 12.88 -20.37
C TYR A 145 0.47 12.37 -19.07
N GLU A 146 1.76 12.59 -18.86
CA GLU A 146 2.46 12.30 -17.61
C GLU A 146 1.83 13.04 -16.42
N GLY A 147 1.50 14.32 -16.58
CA GLY A 147 0.82 15.10 -15.53
C GLY A 147 -0.54 14.52 -15.16
N GLN A 148 -1.30 14.03 -16.16
CA GLN A 148 -2.59 13.38 -15.92
C GLN A 148 -2.44 12.04 -15.18
N ILE A 149 -1.39 11.25 -15.49
CA ILE A 149 -1.11 9.96 -14.83
C ILE A 149 -0.68 10.20 -13.38
N ILE A 150 0.29 11.11 -13.17
CA ILE A 150 0.83 11.41 -11.84
C ILE A 150 -0.29 11.95 -10.93
N ARG A 151 -1.16 12.84 -11.45
CA ARG A 151 -2.31 13.33 -10.69
C ARG A 151 -3.20 12.20 -10.16
N VAL A 152 -3.51 11.21 -10.99
CA VAL A 152 -4.36 10.08 -10.58
C VAL A 152 -3.65 9.23 -9.52
N ALA A 153 -2.36 9.00 -9.65
CA ALA A 153 -1.55 8.26 -8.69
C ALA A 153 -1.45 8.99 -7.34
N ASP A 154 -1.16 10.30 -7.37
CA ASP A 154 -1.05 11.18 -6.21
C ASP A 154 -2.37 11.25 -5.43
N GLU A 155 -3.47 11.53 -6.12
CA GLU A 155 -4.80 11.61 -5.49
C GLU A 155 -5.19 10.27 -4.85
N TYR A 156 -4.89 9.14 -5.49
CA TYR A 156 -5.16 7.82 -4.93
C TYR A 156 -4.36 7.57 -3.66
N ASP A 157 -3.04 7.77 -3.67
CA ASP A 157 -2.21 7.57 -2.48
C ASP A 157 -2.61 8.52 -1.35
N ALA A 158 -2.89 9.79 -1.65
CA ALA A 158 -3.34 10.77 -0.67
C ALA A 158 -4.69 10.38 -0.02
N LEU A 159 -5.64 9.81 -0.77
CA LEU A 159 -6.92 9.36 -0.24
C LEU A 159 -6.77 8.08 0.61
N VAL A 160 -5.94 7.15 0.19
CA VAL A 160 -5.62 5.92 0.95
C VAL A 160 -4.93 6.30 2.26
N SER A 161 -3.90 7.15 2.20
CA SER A 161 -3.14 7.61 3.37
C SER A 161 -3.99 8.40 4.35
N LYS A 162 -4.83 9.33 3.89
CA LYS A 162 -5.75 10.10 4.77
C LYS A 162 -6.70 9.21 5.57
N ARG A 163 -7.13 8.09 5.02
CA ARG A 163 -8.01 7.15 5.73
C ARG A 163 -7.27 6.36 6.82
N GLN A 164 -5.99 6.08 6.59
CA GLN A 164 -5.12 5.49 7.63
C GLN A 164 -4.85 6.49 8.76
N TYR A 165 -4.70 7.79 8.47
CA TYR A 165 -4.42 8.85 9.47
C TYR A 165 -5.64 9.29 10.27
N LYS A 166 -6.86 9.15 9.80
CA LYS A 166 -8.06 9.50 10.59
C LYS A 166 -8.26 8.62 11.83
N SER A 167 -7.53 7.51 11.93
CA SER A 167 -7.45 6.70 13.15
C SER A 167 -6.38 7.19 14.15
N HIS A 168 -5.59 8.24 13.85
CA HIS A 168 -4.47 8.70 14.66
C HIS A 168 -4.59 10.19 15.00
N ILE A 169 -5.25 10.51 16.11
CA ILE A 169 -5.21 11.85 16.71
C ILE A 169 -4.87 11.72 18.20
N GLY A 170 -3.68 12.23 18.57
CA GLY A 170 -3.28 12.49 19.95
C GLY A 170 -1.99 11.83 20.41
N ILE A 171 -1.05 12.62 20.94
CA ILE A 171 0.25 12.14 21.48
C ILE A 171 0.08 11.28 22.75
N SER A 172 -1.02 11.43 23.49
CA SER A 172 -1.42 10.48 24.56
C SER A 172 -1.77 9.08 23.99
N ASP A 173 -1.99 9.00 22.67
CA ASP A 173 -2.32 7.78 21.96
C ASP A 173 -1.08 7.04 21.42
N THR A 174 0.16 7.54 21.59
CA THR A 174 1.36 6.82 21.11
C THR A 174 1.51 5.45 21.80
N LEU A 175 1.11 5.33 23.05
CA LEU A 175 1.02 4.04 23.75
C LEU A 175 -0.20 3.22 23.30
N LYS A 176 -1.32 3.87 22.96
CA LYS A 176 -2.47 3.21 22.32
C LYS A 176 -2.12 2.77 20.90
N ILE A 177 -1.34 3.55 20.15
CA ILE A 177 -0.81 3.21 18.82
C ILE A 177 0.05 1.94 18.88
N LEU A 178 0.91 1.78 19.89
CA LEU A 178 1.69 0.55 20.11
C LEU A 178 0.80 -0.65 20.51
N ILE A 179 -0.31 -0.40 21.18
CA ILE A 179 -1.30 -1.44 21.56
C ILE A 179 -2.30 -1.67 20.41
N GLU A 180 -2.66 -0.66 19.64
CA GLU A 180 -3.57 -0.75 18.49
C GLU A 180 -2.88 -1.26 17.22
N ASN A 181 -1.56 -1.10 17.08
CA ASN A 181 -0.77 -1.80 16.05
C ASN A 181 -0.75 -3.32 16.24
N SER A 182 -1.22 -3.84 17.38
CA SER A 182 -1.51 -5.25 17.56
C SER A 182 -2.92 -5.67 17.14
N LYS A 183 -3.82 -4.71 16.84
CA LYS A 183 -5.09 -5.02 16.18
C LYS A 183 -4.87 -5.06 14.67
N PRO A 184 -5.43 -6.06 13.96
CA PRO A 184 -5.39 -6.05 12.51
C PRO A 184 -5.97 -4.71 12.03
N ASN A 185 -5.18 -3.95 11.25
CA ASN A 185 -5.66 -2.72 10.61
C ASN A 185 -7.02 -3.00 9.97
N GLU A 186 -8.00 -2.12 10.20
CA GLU A 186 -9.22 -2.17 9.42
C GLU A 186 -8.83 -2.18 7.94
N PRO A 187 -9.34 -3.12 7.15
CA PRO A 187 -8.95 -3.25 5.76
C PRO A 187 -9.19 -1.90 5.07
N ILE A 188 -8.18 -1.43 4.34
CA ILE A 188 -8.29 -0.22 3.52
C ILE A 188 -9.50 -0.41 2.62
N ASN A 189 -10.52 0.43 2.78
CA ASN A 189 -11.70 0.36 1.93
C ASN A 189 -11.37 1.01 0.57
N SER A 190 -10.64 0.28 -0.27
CA SER A 190 -10.23 0.72 -1.60
C SER A 190 -11.44 1.05 -2.48
N SER A 191 -12.57 0.38 -2.26
CA SER A 191 -13.79 0.63 -3.02
C SER A 191 -14.34 2.03 -2.81
N ALA A 192 -14.26 2.59 -1.60
CA ALA A 192 -14.72 3.94 -1.32
C ALA A 192 -13.74 5.01 -1.86
N VAL A 193 -12.43 4.73 -1.88
CA VAL A 193 -11.44 5.60 -2.55
C VAL A 193 -11.69 5.63 -4.04
N LEU A 194 -11.82 4.46 -4.66
CA LEU A 194 -12.06 4.34 -6.10
C LEU A 194 -13.41 4.95 -6.52
N LEU A 195 -14.43 4.91 -5.66
CA LEU A 195 -15.70 5.61 -5.91
C LEU A 195 -15.50 7.13 -5.95
N GLU A 196 -14.72 7.69 -5.03
CA GLU A 196 -14.40 9.12 -5.01
C GLU A 196 -13.62 9.52 -6.27
N MET A 197 -12.62 8.72 -6.67
CA MET A 197 -11.86 8.95 -7.90
C MET A 197 -12.72 8.83 -9.16
N ALA A 198 -13.67 7.89 -9.20
CA ALA A 198 -14.63 7.76 -10.28
C ALA A 198 -15.55 9.00 -10.39
N ASN A 199 -15.99 9.54 -9.25
CA ASN A 199 -16.77 10.78 -9.22
C ASN A 199 -15.95 11.99 -9.68
N ASN A 200 -14.67 12.10 -9.29
CA ASN A 200 -13.78 13.15 -9.78
C ASN A 200 -13.52 13.05 -11.30
N ALA A 201 -13.48 11.83 -11.84
CA ALA A 201 -13.41 11.64 -13.29
C ALA A 201 -14.70 12.11 -14.01
N LYS A 202 -15.89 11.83 -13.46
CA LYS A 202 -17.19 12.31 -13.96
C LYS A 202 -17.31 13.84 -13.90
N LEU A 203 -16.73 14.47 -12.89
CA LEU A 203 -16.64 15.93 -12.74
C LEU A 203 -15.59 16.56 -13.69
N GLY A 204 -14.93 15.76 -14.51
CA GLY A 204 -13.91 16.20 -15.45
C GLY A 204 -12.59 16.62 -14.80
N LYS A 205 -12.35 16.26 -13.54
CA LYS A 205 -11.07 16.57 -12.85
C LYS A 205 -9.96 15.64 -13.29
N ASN A 206 -10.26 14.34 -13.40
CA ASN A 206 -9.31 13.27 -13.73
C ASN A 206 -9.62 12.66 -15.10
N ASN A 207 -8.61 12.06 -15.74
CA ASN A 207 -8.79 11.32 -16.97
C ASN A 207 -9.51 9.97 -16.68
N PRO A 208 -10.74 9.77 -17.24
CA PRO A 208 -11.51 8.55 -16.94
C PRO A 208 -10.82 7.26 -17.40
N ALA A 209 -10.02 7.32 -18.48
CA ALA A 209 -9.29 6.16 -18.98
C ALA A 209 -8.20 5.73 -17.99
N ILE A 210 -7.49 6.70 -17.39
CA ILE A 210 -6.45 6.42 -16.38
C ILE A 210 -7.11 5.89 -15.09
N VAL A 211 -8.21 6.50 -14.63
CA VAL A 211 -8.95 6.00 -13.46
C VAL A 211 -9.47 4.58 -13.67
N LYS A 212 -9.92 4.25 -14.88
CA LYS A 212 -10.30 2.89 -15.27
C LYS A 212 -9.14 1.89 -15.15
N VAL A 213 -7.95 2.31 -15.51
CA VAL A 213 -6.73 1.51 -15.38
C VAL A 213 -6.34 1.38 -13.90
N LEU A 214 -6.41 2.45 -13.11
CA LEU A 214 -6.18 2.38 -11.66
C LEU A 214 -7.08 1.34 -10.99
N ILE A 215 -8.36 1.28 -11.35
CA ILE A 215 -9.29 0.26 -10.83
C ILE A 215 -8.77 -1.16 -11.12
N LYS A 216 -8.23 -1.43 -12.31
CA LYS A 216 -7.64 -2.74 -12.65
C LYS A 216 -6.41 -3.02 -11.80
N VAL A 217 -5.50 -2.05 -11.67
CA VAL A 217 -4.29 -2.17 -10.84
C VAL A 217 -4.66 -2.54 -9.40
N VAL A 218 -5.63 -1.86 -8.81
CA VAL A 218 -6.07 -2.12 -7.43
C VAL A 218 -6.73 -3.50 -7.29
N ILE A 219 -7.54 -3.91 -8.26
CA ILE A 219 -8.14 -5.27 -8.26
C ILE A 219 -7.05 -6.34 -8.31
N ASP A 220 -6.02 -6.16 -9.13
CA ASP A 220 -4.92 -7.12 -9.24
C ASP A 220 -4.08 -7.18 -7.97
N ASP A 221 -3.92 -6.05 -7.26
CA ASP A 221 -3.27 -6.02 -5.94
C ASP A 221 -4.07 -6.80 -4.90
N ILE A 222 -5.39 -6.62 -4.89
CA ILE A 222 -6.26 -7.37 -3.98
C ILE A 222 -6.20 -8.88 -4.31
N TYR A 223 -6.20 -9.28 -5.58
CA TYR A 223 -6.03 -10.69 -5.95
C TYR A 223 -4.69 -11.27 -5.50
N TYR A 224 -3.62 -10.49 -5.59
CA TYR A 224 -2.32 -10.91 -5.09
C TYR A 224 -2.32 -11.05 -3.56
N GLU A 225 -2.92 -10.12 -2.82
CA GLU A 225 -3.08 -10.23 -1.37
C GLU A 225 -3.88 -11.48 -0.99
N ILE A 226 -4.95 -11.79 -1.74
CA ILE A 226 -5.73 -13.02 -1.56
C ILE A 226 -4.84 -14.25 -1.78
N SER A 227 -4.02 -14.28 -2.84
CA SER A 227 -3.12 -15.41 -3.13
C SER A 227 -2.14 -15.64 -1.97
N CYS A 228 -1.47 -14.58 -1.49
CA CYS A 228 -0.55 -14.69 -0.36
C CYS A 228 -1.26 -15.15 0.94
N ALA A 229 -2.48 -14.65 1.17
CA ALA A 229 -3.28 -15.07 2.32
C ALA A 229 -3.73 -16.53 2.21
N GLN A 230 -4.07 -17.01 0.99
CA GLN A 230 -4.47 -18.38 0.74
C GLN A 230 -3.32 -19.36 0.99
N ASP A 231 -2.11 -19.07 0.52
CA ASP A 231 -0.92 -19.90 0.79
C ASP A 231 -0.71 -20.08 2.31
N TYR A 232 -0.94 -19.02 3.08
CA TYR A 232 -0.83 -19.10 4.54
C TYR A 232 -1.99 -19.87 5.18
N VAL A 233 -3.20 -19.74 4.66
CA VAL A 233 -4.38 -20.54 5.09
C VAL A 233 -4.12 -22.04 4.83
N ASP A 234 -3.57 -22.39 3.68
CA ASP A 234 -3.25 -23.77 3.33
C ASP A 234 -2.18 -24.34 4.28
N TYR A 235 -1.13 -23.58 4.58
CA TYR A 235 -0.14 -23.94 5.60
C TYR A 235 -0.78 -24.18 6.98
N LEU A 236 -1.69 -23.30 7.42
CA LEU A 236 -2.40 -23.47 8.69
C LEU A 236 -3.28 -24.70 8.70
N ASP A 237 -3.99 -25.00 7.61
CA ASP A 237 -4.86 -26.17 7.45
C ASP A 237 -4.07 -27.49 7.56
N GLU A 238 -2.90 -27.56 6.92
CA GLU A 238 -2.00 -28.70 7.03
C GLU A 238 -1.54 -28.94 8.47
N ASN A 239 -1.16 -27.87 9.18
CA ASN A 239 -0.75 -27.95 10.59
C ASN A 239 -1.91 -28.32 11.51
N ILE A 240 -3.11 -27.80 11.29
CA ILE A 240 -4.32 -28.19 12.01
C ILE A 240 -4.56 -29.69 11.86
N LYS A 241 -4.57 -30.21 10.63
CA LYS A 241 -4.76 -31.64 10.33
C LYS A 241 -3.66 -32.51 10.97
N ARG A 242 -2.43 -32.02 11.02
CA ARG A 242 -1.31 -32.69 11.70
C ARG A 242 -1.55 -32.78 13.20
N LEU A 243 -1.93 -31.69 13.84
CA LEU A 243 -2.21 -31.65 15.28
C LEU A 243 -3.49 -32.37 15.69
N GLU A 244 -4.47 -32.50 14.80
CA GLU A 244 -5.64 -33.37 15.00
C GLU A 244 -5.23 -34.84 15.19
N LYS A 245 -4.18 -35.30 14.49
CA LYS A 245 -3.62 -36.64 14.72
C LYS A 245 -2.98 -36.72 16.10
N VAL A 246 -2.24 -35.69 16.54
CA VAL A 246 -1.67 -35.62 17.91
C VAL A 246 -2.79 -35.72 18.94
N GLN A 247 -3.85 -34.93 18.78
CA GLN A 247 -5.02 -34.95 19.68
C GLN A 247 -5.71 -36.31 19.73
N LYS A 248 -5.84 -36.97 18.57
CA LYS A 248 -6.40 -38.31 18.50
C LYS A 248 -5.59 -39.33 19.33
N TYR A 249 -4.25 -39.30 19.23
CA TYR A 249 -3.39 -40.19 20.00
C TYR A 249 -3.35 -39.79 21.48
N TYR A 250 -3.35 -38.50 21.82
CA TYR A 250 -3.49 -38.00 23.18
C TYR A 250 -4.76 -38.55 23.85
N ASN A 251 -5.90 -38.48 23.20
CA ASN A 251 -7.16 -39.00 23.71
C ASN A 251 -7.13 -40.52 23.96
N LYS A 252 -6.42 -41.26 23.08
CA LYS A 252 -6.21 -42.71 23.27
C LYS A 252 -5.27 -42.99 24.43
N MET A 253 -4.19 -42.21 24.59
CA MET A 253 -3.26 -42.29 25.69
C MET A 253 -3.97 -42.09 27.05
N MET A 254 -4.80 -41.04 27.15
CA MET A 254 -5.55 -40.71 28.35
C MET A 254 -6.58 -41.80 28.74
N LYS A 255 -7.12 -42.52 27.80
CA LYS A 255 -8.05 -43.64 28.02
C LYS A 255 -7.35 -44.97 28.29
N SER A 256 -6.03 -45.04 28.19
CA SER A 256 -5.28 -46.27 28.36
C SER A 256 -5.07 -46.63 29.84
N THR A 257 -5.30 -47.89 30.16
CA THR A 257 -5.18 -48.41 31.53
C THR A 257 -3.77 -48.93 31.84
N THR A 258 -2.95 -49.25 30.84
CA THR A 258 -1.61 -49.80 30.99
C THR A 258 -0.55 -48.79 30.57
N GLU A 259 0.61 -48.85 31.22
CA GLU A 259 1.74 -47.96 30.97
C GLU A 259 2.31 -48.19 29.54
N ASP A 260 2.42 -49.43 29.12
CA ASP A 260 2.91 -49.80 27.78
C ASP A 260 2.07 -49.13 26.66
N LYS A 261 0.73 -49.15 26.79
CA LYS A 261 -0.15 -48.50 25.87
C LYS A 261 -0.03 -46.96 25.89
N ARG A 262 0.20 -46.38 27.05
CA ARG A 262 0.44 -44.92 27.16
C ARG A 262 1.73 -44.54 26.48
N ASN A 263 2.81 -45.28 26.71
CA ASN A 263 4.11 -45.04 26.03
C ASN A 263 4.03 -45.25 24.54
N TYR A 264 3.30 -46.29 24.06
CA TYR A 264 3.04 -46.50 22.66
C TYR A 264 2.38 -45.27 21.99
N TYR A 265 1.31 -44.74 22.57
CA TYR A 265 0.64 -43.55 21.99
C TYR A 265 1.48 -42.28 22.12
N LEU A 266 2.30 -42.15 23.14
CA LEU A 266 3.23 -41.05 23.32
C LEU A 266 4.26 -41.00 22.19
N GLU A 267 4.84 -42.15 21.80
CA GLU A 267 5.77 -42.23 20.70
C GLU A 267 5.09 -41.85 19.35
N TYR A 268 3.85 -42.28 19.14
CA TYR A 268 3.09 -41.85 17.95
C TYR A 268 2.79 -40.36 17.93
N MET A 269 2.57 -39.70 19.06
CA MET A 269 2.40 -38.27 19.14
C MET A 269 3.68 -37.52 18.74
N LYS A 270 4.83 -38.00 19.19
CA LYS A 270 6.14 -37.41 18.88
C LYS A 270 6.44 -37.37 17.38
N ILE A 271 5.93 -38.34 16.60
CA ILE A 271 6.09 -38.37 15.13
C ILE A 271 5.44 -37.14 14.45
N TYR A 272 4.36 -36.62 15.03
CA TYR A 272 3.59 -35.51 14.47
C TYR A 272 3.88 -34.16 15.13
N LEU A 273 4.67 -34.13 16.20
CA LEU A 273 5.10 -32.88 16.85
C LEU A 273 6.32 -32.31 16.13
N GLU A 274 6.29 -31.02 15.84
CA GLU A 274 7.39 -30.30 15.21
C GLU A 274 8.21 -29.50 16.21
N ASN A 275 9.28 -28.84 15.75
CA ASN A 275 10.19 -28.07 16.61
C ASN A 275 9.45 -27.04 17.48
N GLY A 276 9.62 -27.12 18.79
CA GLY A 276 8.96 -26.26 19.78
C GLY A 276 7.60 -26.75 20.26
N GLU A 277 7.05 -27.81 19.65
CA GLU A 277 5.80 -28.44 20.07
C GLU A 277 6.09 -29.60 21.05
N THR A 278 5.27 -29.72 22.04
CA THR A 278 5.35 -30.76 23.06
C THR A 278 3.98 -31.29 23.41
N VAL A 279 3.91 -32.44 24.05
CA VAL A 279 2.65 -33.00 24.58
C VAL A 279 1.97 -32.03 25.55
N GLY A 280 2.75 -31.15 26.22
CA GLY A 280 2.22 -30.18 27.18
C GLY A 280 1.65 -28.90 26.52
N ASN A 281 2.13 -28.53 25.33
CA ASN A 281 1.73 -27.27 24.72
C ASN A 281 0.95 -27.42 23.37
N PHE A 282 0.86 -28.63 22.80
CA PHE A 282 0.25 -28.84 21.49
C PHE A 282 -1.20 -28.31 21.41
N PHE A 283 -1.94 -28.38 22.49
CA PHE A 283 -3.33 -27.88 22.55
C PHE A 283 -3.40 -26.37 22.34
N THR A 284 -2.52 -25.62 23.01
CA THR A 284 -2.42 -24.16 22.82
C THR A 284 -2.00 -23.81 21.40
N VAL A 285 -1.03 -24.55 20.85
CA VAL A 285 -0.58 -24.35 19.46
C VAL A 285 -1.72 -24.66 18.47
N TYR A 286 -2.44 -25.75 18.70
CA TYR A 286 -3.60 -26.14 17.87
C TYR A 286 -4.71 -25.07 17.87
N GLU A 287 -5.10 -24.56 19.02
CA GLU A 287 -6.12 -23.50 19.11
C GLU A 287 -5.63 -22.17 18.49
N ASN A 288 -4.35 -21.86 18.61
CA ASN A 288 -3.75 -20.70 17.95
C ASN A 288 -3.81 -20.84 16.42
N TYR A 289 -3.49 -22.02 15.87
CA TYR A 289 -3.62 -22.26 14.43
C TYR A 289 -5.07 -22.14 13.96
N LYS A 290 -6.04 -22.71 14.69
CA LYS A 290 -7.47 -22.62 14.35
C LYS A 290 -7.99 -21.18 14.38
N SER A 291 -7.65 -20.41 15.40
CA SER A 291 -8.07 -19.01 15.52
C SER A 291 -7.47 -18.16 14.40
N THR A 292 -6.19 -18.37 14.10
CA THR A 292 -5.49 -17.66 13.01
C THR A 292 -6.05 -18.06 11.64
N TYR A 293 -6.32 -19.35 11.42
CA TYR A 293 -6.97 -19.85 10.19
C TYR A 293 -8.31 -19.16 9.94
N LYS A 294 -9.17 -19.11 10.96
CA LYS A 294 -10.47 -18.44 10.86
C LYS A 294 -10.31 -16.96 10.49
N LEU A 295 -9.45 -16.24 11.22
CA LEU A 295 -9.20 -14.83 10.98
C LEU A 295 -8.72 -14.56 9.55
N ARG A 296 -7.80 -15.39 9.02
CA ARG A 296 -7.26 -15.24 7.66
C ARG A 296 -8.30 -15.57 6.60
N LYS A 297 -9.13 -16.56 6.85
CA LYS A 297 -10.23 -16.91 5.94
C LYS A 297 -11.29 -15.83 5.86
N ASP A 298 -11.70 -15.26 7.00
CA ASP A 298 -12.63 -14.13 7.06
C ASP A 298 -12.07 -12.90 6.31
N LYS A 299 -10.74 -12.68 6.40
CA LYS A 299 -10.07 -11.62 5.63
C LYS A 299 -10.15 -11.86 4.12
N ILE A 300 -9.90 -13.07 3.65
CA ILE A 300 -10.02 -13.44 2.22
C ILE A 300 -11.44 -13.18 1.72
N ASP A 301 -12.46 -13.60 2.47
CA ASP A 301 -13.87 -13.36 2.11
C ASP A 301 -14.19 -11.86 2.02
N THR A 302 -13.63 -11.06 2.92
CA THR A 302 -13.75 -9.59 2.91
C THR A 302 -13.14 -9.01 1.63
N LEU A 303 -11.94 -9.43 1.24
CA LEU A 303 -11.26 -8.99 0.02
C LEU A 303 -12.03 -9.36 -1.24
N TYR A 304 -12.59 -10.58 -1.32
CA TYR A 304 -13.46 -10.96 -2.43
C TYR A 304 -14.73 -10.10 -2.53
N ASN A 305 -15.33 -9.75 -1.38
CA ASN A 305 -16.48 -8.86 -1.37
C ASN A 305 -16.10 -7.44 -1.82
N GLU A 306 -14.93 -6.94 -1.43
CA GLU A 306 -14.41 -5.66 -1.89
C GLU A 306 -14.24 -5.63 -3.42
N ILE A 307 -13.64 -6.68 -4.02
CA ILE A 307 -13.55 -6.83 -5.48
C ILE A 307 -14.93 -6.76 -6.14
N LYS A 308 -15.94 -7.43 -5.57
CA LYS A 308 -17.31 -7.38 -6.10
C LYS A 308 -17.90 -5.97 -6.10
N VAL A 309 -17.60 -5.17 -5.07
CA VAL A 309 -18.03 -3.77 -4.99
C VAL A 309 -17.30 -2.92 -6.02
N ILE A 310 -15.97 -3.06 -6.11
CA ILE A 310 -15.14 -2.32 -7.06
C ILE A 310 -15.57 -2.59 -8.51
N LYS A 311 -15.84 -3.86 -8.87
CA LYS A 311 -16.28 -4.24 -10.22
C LYS A 311 -17.64 -3.66 -10.64
N LYS A 312 -18.43 -3.16 -9.69
CA LYS A 312 -19.70 -2.47 -9.97
C LYS A 312 -19.55 -0.97 -10.22
N LEU A 313 -18.36 -0.40 -9.98
CA LEU A 313 -18.10 1.01 -10.24
C LEU A 313 -18.21 1.29 -11.75
N LYS A 314 -19.13 2.20 -12.11
CA LYS A 314 -19.32 2.67 -13.49
C LYS A 314 -18.58 3.99 -13.68
N LEU A 315 -17.66 4.01 -14.63
CA LEU A 315 -16.96 5.19 -15.15
C LEU A 315 -17.49 5.57 -16.50
#